data_1efb23045b2b9796a46cb260c3ac595e
#
_entry.id   1efb23045b2b9796a46cb260c3ac595e
#
_cell.length_a   1.000
_cell.length_b   1.000
_cell.length_c   1.000
_cell.angle_alpha   90.00
_cell.angle_beta   90.00
_cell.angle_gamma   90.00
#
_symmetry.space_group_name_H-M   'P 1'
#
loop_
_entity.id
_entity.type
_entity.pdbx_description
1 polymer ?
#
loop_
_entity_poly.entity_id
_entity_poly.type
_entity_poly.pdbx_seq_one_letter_code
_entity_poly.pdbx_strand_id
1 'polypeptide(L)'
;DLHLSLRRQRQMCIRDSSYTDSSGDDVVINATELKALLDANVNVTLQANTDITVDAAITTTGTGTLSLHAGRDVDINKSINTSGNLAIIASDTTANNVVSAQRDSGTGDILAAYESDGTTAISLTASDLDITLNNGSGVTNASMGNIELATITATTGTLQSANFSASGAGVSDKTYDGNTSATVSTTGSVSGLTLVGSDLSVVNTASFTSATVGSAKDATVDYDLSGYLSSAM
;
A
#
# COMPACT_ATOMS: atom_id res chain seq x y z
N ASP A 1 -7.36 -20.81 34.92
CA ASP A 1 -6.27 -21.40 34.10
C ASP A 1 -6.47 -21.23 32.60
N LEU A 2 -7.70 -21.35 32.12
CA LEU A 2 -8.01 -21.12 30.69
C LEU A 2 -7.70 -19.67 30.25
N HIS A 3 -7.89 -18.74 31.17
CA HIS A 3 -7.63 -17.31 30.94
C HIS A 3 -6.13 -16.99 30.82
N LEU A 4 -5.29 -17.74 31.51
CA LEU A 4 -3.82 -17.58 31.47
C LEU A 4 -3.23 -18.19 30.19
N SER A 5 -3.80 -19.26 29.70
CA SER A 5 -3.44 -19.89 28.42
C SER A 5 -3.75 -19.00 27.22
N LEU A 6 -4.92 -18.37 27.21
CA LEU A 6 -5.32 -17.38 26.18
C LEU A 6 -4.44 -16.13 26.20
N ARG A 7 -4.00 -15.66 27.38
CA ARG A 7 -3.05 -14.54 27.47
C ARG A 7 -1.66 -14.91 26.93
N ARG A 8 -1.20 -16.12 27.15
CA ARG A 8 0.09 -16.58 26.60
C ARG A 8 0.05 -16.75 25.08
N GLN A 9 -1.04 -17.27 24.55
CA GLN A 9 -1.21 -17.37 23.10
C GLN A 9 -1.32 -15.98 22.45
N ARG A 10 -2.05 -15.04 23.05
CA ARG A 10 -2.12 -13.66 22.59
C ARG A 10 -0.76 -12.96 22.60
N GLN A 11 0.06 -13.20 23.62
CA GLN A 11 1.39 -12.62 23.73
C GLN A 11 2.39 -13.22 22.73
N MET A 12 2.21 -14.46 22.30
CA MET A 12 3.01 -15.06 21.22
C MET A 12 2.57 -14.59 19.84
N CYS A 13 1.28 -14.34 19.63
CA CYS A 13 0.76 -13.81 18.35
C CYS A 13 1.14 -12.36 18.08
N ILE A 14 1.42 -11.57 19.13
CA ILE A 14 1.76 -10.14 18.99
C ILE A 14 3.21 -9.91 18.51
N ARG A 15 4.10 -10.87 18.68
CA ARG A 15 5.49 -10.72 18.23
C ARG A 15 5.74 -11.19 16.81
N ASP A 16 4.98 -12.15 16.36
CA ASP A 16 5.12 -12.76 15.05
C ASP A 16 3.90 -13.64 14.80
N SER A 17 2.87 -13.14 14.11
CA SER A 17 1.80 -13.99 13.62
C SER A 17 2.20 -14.52 12.25
N SER A 18 2.33 -15.82 12.14
CA SER A 18 2.69 -16.48 10.88
C SER A 18 1.45 -16.98 10.15
N TYR A 19 1.51 -17.04 8.83
CA TYR A 19 0.47 -17.63 7.98
C TYR A 19 0.09 -19.08 8.37
N THR A 20 0.95 -19.77 9.11
CA THR A 20 0.69 -21.15 9.60
C THR A 20 0.07 -21.19 10.99
N ASP A 21 -0.03 -20.06 11.68
CA ASP A 21 -0.60 -19.99 13.00
C ASP A 21 -2.13 -19.83 12.91
N SER A 22 -2.87 -20.54 13.77
CA SER A 22 -4.33 -20.40 13.89
C SER A 22 -5.10 -20.48 12.56
N SER A 23 -4.75 -21.43 11.71
CA SER A 23 -5.45 -21.62 10.43
C SER A 23 -6.94 -21.89 10.63
N GLY A 24 -7.79 -21.01 10.11
CA GLY A 24 -9.24 -21.13 10.13
C GLY A 24 -9.95 -20.40 11.26
N ASP A 25 -9.24 -19.64 12.10
CA ASP A 25 -9.84 -18.84 13.18
C ASP A 25 -9.54 -17.36 13.01
N ASP A 26 -10.52 -16.51 13.28
CA ASP A 26 -10.31 -15.06 13.37
C ASP A 26 -9.48 -14.73 14.62
N VAL A 27 -8.39 -14.02 14.44
CA VAL A 27 -7.50 -13.59 15.51
C VAL A 27 -7.66 -12.10 15.76
N VAL A 28 -8.05 -11.72 16.96
CA VAL A 28 -8.15 -10.32 17.37
C VAL A 28 -6.91 -9.91 18.17
N ILE A 29 -6.18 -8.94 17.67
CA ILE A 29 -5.00 -8.35 18.31
C ILE A 29 -5.38 -7.05 19.00
N ASN A 30 -5.00 -6.91 20.27
CA ASN A 30 -5.30 -5.71 21.05
C ASN A 30 -4.39 -4.55 20.61
N ALA A 31 -4.98 -3.46 20.13
CA ALA A 31 -4.24 -2.29 19.66
C ALA A 31 -3.36 -1.65 20.75
N THR A 32 -3.77 -1.71 22.04
CA THR A 32 -2.95 -1.17 23.15
C THR A 32 -1.69 -2.01 23.36
N GLU A 33 -1.79 -3.33 23.25
CA GLU A 33 -0.63 -4.23 23.38
C GLU A 33 0.30 -4.09 22.18
N LEU A 34 -0.24 -4.01 20.97
CA LEU A 34 0.51 -3.75 19.75
C LEU A 34 1.27 -2.42 19.86
N LYS A 35 0.57 -1.35 20.28
CA LYS A 35 1.17 -0.03 20.50
C LYS A 35 2.32 -0.11 21.50
N ALA A 36 2.15 -0.80 22.62
CA ALA A 36 3.21 -0.91 23.66
C ALA A 36 4.48 -1.59 23.13
N LEU A 37 4.36 -2.56 22.23
CA LEU A 37 5.51 -3.20 21.59
C LEU A 37 6.22 -2.24 20.64
N LEU A 38 5.46 -1.55 19.78
CA LEU A 38 6.02 -0.58 18.84
C LEU A 38 6.69 0.60 19.58
N ASP A 39 6.09 1.09 20.68
CA ASP A 39 6.67 2.13 21.54
C ASP A 39 7.94 1.65 22.24
N ALA A 40 8.07 0.34 22.49
CA ALA A 40 9.30 -0.26 23.00
C ALA A 40 10.35 -0.55 21.91
N ASN A 41 10.16 -0.04 20.69
CA ASN A 41 11.00 -0.25 19.50
C ASN A 41 11.08 -1.72 19.05
N VAL A 42 10.03 -2.50 19.30
CA VAL A 42 9.94 -3.88 18.84
C VAL A 42 9.27 -3.88 17.46
N ASN A 43 9.90 -4.54 16.49
CA ASN A 43 9.28 -4.78 15.19
C ASN A 43 8.20 -5.85 15.32
N VAL A 44 7.05 -5.60 14.72
CA VAL A 44 5.89 -6.50 14.74
C VAL A 44 5.45 -6.79 13.32
N THR A 45 5.34 -8.07 12.98
CA THR A 45 4.76 -8.53 11.71
C THR A 45 3.47 -9.29 11.99
N LEU A 46 2.39 -8.88 11.34
CA LEU A 46 1.09 -9.55 11.38
C LEU A 46 0.84 -10.18 10.00
N GLN A 47 0.55 -11.46 9.99
CA GLN A 47 0.30 -12.22 8.77
C GLN A 47 -1.06 -12.92 8.83
N ALA A 48 -1.85 -12.81 7.78
CA ALA A 48 -3.12 -13.51 7.62
C ALA A 48 -3.23 -14.12 6.22
N ASN A 49 -3.70 -15.36 6.10
CA ASN A 49 -3.92 -15.98 4.79
C ASN A 49 -5.08 -15.34 4.02
N THR A 50 -5.99 -14.70 4.72
CA THR A 50 -7.10 -13.92 4.16
C THR A 50 -6.83 -12.43 4.38
N ASP A 51 -7.58 -11.79 5.24
CA ASP A 51 -7.61 -10.35 5.39
C ASP A 51 -6.99 -9.88 6.70
N ILE A 52 -6.50 -8.67 6.70
CA ILE A 52 -6.14 -7.93 7.91
C ILE A 52 -7.01 -6.69 7.98
N THR A 53 -7.78 -6.54 9.06
CA THR A 53 -8.60 -5.35 9.31
C THR A 53 -8.06 -4.56 10.49
N VAL A 54 -7.86 -3.26 10.33
CA VAL A 54 -7.41 -2.34 11.37
C VAL A 54 -8.57 -1.46 11.81
N ASP A 55 -9.29 -1.88 12.86
CA ASP A 55 -10.48 -1.18 13.38
C ASP A 55 -10.18 -0.22 14.55
N ALA A 56 -8.94 -0.12 14.98
CA ALA A 56 -8.52 0.76 16.05
C ALA A 56 -7.36 1.66 15.61
N ALA A 57 -7.39 2.93 16.00
CA ALA A 57 -6.30 3.85 15.70
C ALA A 57 -4.99 3.40 16.37
N ILE A 58 -3.92 3.40 15.61
CA ILE A 58 -2.58 3.08 16.08
C ILE A 58 -1.75 4.36 16.05
N THR A 59 -1.36 4.87 17.23
CA THR A 59 -0.48 6.03 17.33
C THR A 59 0.70 5.68 18.23
N THR A 60 1.91 5.68 17.68
CA THR A 60 3.12 5.28 18.39
C THR A 60 4.18 6.38 18.36
N THR A 61 5.04 6.37 19.36
CA THR A 61 6.18 7.28 19.49
C THR A 61 7.52 6.55 19.39
N GLY A 62 7.51 5.23 19.49
CA GLY A 62 8.69 4.40 19.28
C GLY A 62 8.97 4.16 17.80
N THR A 63 10.17 3.68 17.50
CA THR A 63 10.65 3.43 16.14
C THR A 63 10.46 1.97 15.69
N GLY A 64 9.66 1.18 16.42
CA GLY A 64 9.32 -0.19 16.00
C GLY A 64 8.60 -0.20 14.66
N THR A 65 8.96 -1.14 13.81
CA THR A 65 8.31 -1.35 12.51
C THR A 65 7.02 -2.14 12.68
N LEU A 66 5.94 -1.68 12.05
CA LEU A 66 4.71 -2.45 11.87
C LEU A 66 4.64 -2.98 10.44
N SER A 67 4.49 -4.29 10.28
CA SER A 67 4.30 -4.93 8.97
C SER A 67 2.98 -5.70 8.96
N LEU A 68 2.12 -5.40 7.98
CA LEU A 68 0.82 -6.01 7.77
C LEU A 68 0.87 -6.78 6.45
N HIS A 69 0.76 -8.10 6.48
CA HIS A 69 0.86 -8.98 5.32
C HIS A 69 -0.41 -9.82 5.20
N ALA A 70 -1.28 -9.51 4.27
CA ALA A 70 -2.51 -10.24 4.00
C ALA A 70 -2.43 -11.04 2.70
N GLY A 71 -2.91 -12.26 2.72
CA GLY A 71 -3.04 -13.08 1.50
C GLY A 71 -4.13 -12.55 0.56
N ARG A 72 -5.09 -11.75 1.06
CA ARG A 72 -6.11 -11.05 0.28
C ARG A 72 -6.10 -9.57 0.60
N ASP A 73 -6.97 -9.07 1.47
CA ASP A 73 -7.19 -7.63 1.68
C ASP A 73 -6.46 -7.09 2.91
N VAL A 74 -6.05 -5.82 2.84
CA VAL A 74 -5.72 -5.03 4.03
C VAL A 74 -6.69 -3.86 4.10
N ASP A 75 -7.63 -3.95 5.06
CA ASP A 75 -8.65 -2.95 5.31
C ASP A 75 -8.25 -2.09 6.52
N ILE A 76 -7.94 -0.84 6.28
CA ILE A 76 -7.58 0.11 7.33
C ILE A 76 -8.74 1.05 7.56
N ASN A 77 -9.49 0.83 8.65
CA ASN A 77 -10.67 1.59 9.04
C ASN A 77 -10.37 2.71 10.04
N LYS A 78 -9.13 2.78 10.51
CA LYS A 78 -8.64 3.81 11.45
C LYS A 78 -7.20 4.18 11.14
N SER A 79 -6.86 5.44 11.37
CA SER A 79 -5.54 5.99 11.06
C SER A 79 -4.41 5.25 11.79
N ILE A 80 -3.29 5.08 11.08
CA ILE A 80 -2.04 4.53 11.61
C ILE A 80 -0.98 5.64 11.55
N ASN A 81 -0.56 6.12 12.71
CA ASN A 81 0.46 7.14 12.86
C ASN A 81 1.63 6.58 13.68
N THR A 82 2.69 6.17 13.03
CA THR A 82 3.87 5.61 13.68
C THR A 82 5.11 6.48 13.43
N SER A 83 5.97 6.58 14.44
CA SER A 83 7.30 7.18 14.27
C SER A 83 8.31 6.20 13.66
N GLY A 84 8.00 4.92 13.64
CA GLY A 84 8.77 3.88 12.96
C GLY A 84 8.35 3.68 11.51
N ASN A 85 8.71 2.53 10.95
CA ASN A 85 8.34 2.16 9.59
C ASN A 85 6.97 1.44 9.57
N LEU A 86 6.26 1.57 8.45
CA LEU A 86 5.01 0.87 8.18
C LEU A 86 5.10 0.17 6.83
N ALA A 87 4.93 -1.15 6.83
CA ALA A 87 4.82 -1.94 5.61
C ALA A 87 3.43 -2.55 5.50
N ILE A 88 2.78 -2.41 4.33
CA ILE A 88 1.45 -2.92 4.05
C ILE A 88 1.53 -3.75 2.77
N ILE A 89 1.25 -5.03 2.87
CA ILE A 89 1.25 -5.95 1.73
C ILE A 89 -0.09 -6.66 1.66
N ALA A 90 -0.82 -6.45 0.57
CA ALA A 90 -2.03 -7.19 0.25
C ALA A 90 -1.81 -8.11 -0.96
N SER A 91 -2.70 -9.08 -1.10
CA SER A 91 -2.59 -10.12 -2.13
C SER A 91 -1.22 -10.80 -2.11
N ASP A 92 -0.71 -11.05 -0.90
CA ASP A 92 0.64 -11.62 -0.70
C ASP A 92 0.74 -13.03 -1.26
N THR A 93 1.95 -13.53 -1.41
CA THR A 93 2.22 -14.71 -2.24
C THR A 93 2.77 -15.89 -1.44
N THR A 94 2.73 -17.07 -2.02
CA THR A 94 3.36 -18.28 -1.45
C THR A 94 4.87 -18.13 -1.28
N ALA A 95 5.51 -17.20 -1.99
CA ALA A 95 6.92 -16.87 -1.77
C ALA A 95 7.16 -16.27 -0.37
N ASN A 96 6.13 -15.62 0.20
CA ASN A 96 6.12 -15.09 1.57
C ASN A 96 5.40 -16.01 2.56
N ASN A 97 5.17 -17.28 2.19
CA ASN A 97 4.55 -18.33 2.98
C ASN A 97 3.01 -18.28 3.12
N VAL A 98 2.29 -17.52 2.30
CA VAL A 98 0.84 -17.62 2.23
C VAL A 98 0.42 -19.06 1.94
N VAL A 99 -0.48 -19.61 2.75
CA VAL A 99 -1.04 -20.93 2.54
C VAL A 99 -2.22 -20.82 1.58
N SER A 100 -1.99 -21.08 0.31
CA SER A 100 -2.96 -20.90 -0.78
C SER A 100 -4.31 -21.58 -0.53
N ALA A 101 -4.34 -22.71 0.15
CA ALA A 101 -5.58 -23.44 0.44
C ALA A 101 -6.42 -22.75 1.53
N GLN A 102 -5.86 -21.80 2.25
CA GLN A 102 -6.53 -21.04 3.32
C GLN A 102 -6.86 -19.60 2.90
N ARG A 103 -6.41 -19.19 1.72
CA ARG A 103 -6.75 -17.89 1.16
C ARG A 103 -8.16 -17.93 0.57
N ASP A 104 -8.99 -16.95 0.92
CA ASP A 104 -10.29 -16.77 0.28
C ASP A 104 -10.16 -16.38 -1.18
N SER A 105 -11.17 -16.72 -1.97
CA SER A 105 -11.25 -16.30 -3.37
C SER A 105 -11.50 -14.80 -3.49
N GLY A 106 -11.04 -14.21 -4.57
CA GLY A 106 -11.25 -12.80 -4.89
C GLY A 106 -9.97 -12.04 -5.12
N THR A 107 -10.11 -10.79 -5.52
CA THR A 107 -9.01 -9.82 -5.64
C THR A 107 -8.55 -9.41 -4.25
N GLY A 108 -7.28 -9.07 -4.10
CA GLY A 108 -6.79 -8.44 -2.88
C GLY A 108 -6.68 -6.94 -3.08
N ASP A 109 -7.17 -6.18 -2.12
CA ASP A 109 -7.20 -4.72 -2.14
C ASP A 109 -6.43 -4.15 -0.94
N ILE A 110 -6.00 -2.89 -1.03
CA ILE A 110 -5.55 -2.10 0.12
C ILE A 110 -6.49 -0.91 0.23
N LEU A 111 -7.33 -0.89 1.27
CA LEU A 111 -8.35 0.11 1.48
C LEU A 111 -8.00 0.94 2.71
N ALA A 112 -7.57 2.19 2.50
CA ALA A 112 -7.20 3.15 3.54
C ALA A 112 -7.64 4.58 3.17
N ALA A 113 -8.84 4.71 2.60
CA ALA A 113 -9.38 6.01 2.15
C ALA A 113 -10.17 6.71 3.25
N TYR A 114 -11.21 6.06 3.76
CA TYR A 114 -12.10 6.63 4.78
C TYR A 114 -12.30 5.67 5.94
N GLU A 115 -12.52 6.22 7.12
CA GLU A 115 -13.01 5.45 8.26
C GLU A 115 -14.40 4.86 7.95
N SER A 116 -14.87 3.96 8.79
CA SER A 116 -16.18 3.31 8.63
C SER A 116 -17.38 4.27 8.59
N ASP A 117 -17.17 5.56 8.91
CA ASP A 117 -18.19 6.62 8.77
C ASP A 117 -18.31 7.12 7.30
N GLY A 118 -17.43 6.70 6.41
CA GLY A 118 -17.39 7.07 5.01
C GLY A 118 -17.00 8.52 4.71
N THR A 119 -16.56 9.28 5.72
CA THR A 119 -16.29 10.73 5.62
C THR A 119 -14.96 11.15 6.23
N THR A 120 -14.54 10.52 7.31
CA THR A 120 -13.26 10.83 7.96
C THR A 120 -12.12 10.19 7.17
N ALA A 121 -11.26 11.02 6.59
CA ALA A 121 -10.11 10.56 5.82
C ALA A 121 -9.09 9.84 6.73
N ILE A 122 -8.62 8.68 6.28
CA ILE A 122 -7.59 7.91 6.98
C ILE A 122 -6.23 8.56 6.73
N SER A 123 -5.42 8.65 7.78
CA SER A 123 -4.03 9.08 7.71
C SER A 123 -3.09 7.89 7.97
N LEU A 124 -2.17 7.66 7.05
CA LEU A 124 -1.04 6.76 7.22
C LEU A 124 0.23 7.60 7.38
N THR A 125 0.80 7.60 8.59
CA THR A 125 2.04 8.32 8.89
C THR A 125 3.12 7.34 9.33
N ALA A 126 4.32 7.45 8.74
CA ALA A 126 5.47 6.62 9.08
C ALA A 126 6.78 7.34 8.76
N SER A 127 7.90 6.85 9.31
CA SER A 127 9.24 7.27 8.86
C SER A 127 9.52 6.76 7.45
N ASP A 128 9.23 5.48 7.22
CA ASP A 128 9.31 4.83 5.91
C ASP A 128 8.00 4.05 5.69
N LEU A 129 7.34 4.27 4.55
CA LEU A 129 6.04 3.68 4.24
C LEU A 129 6.12 2.87 2.95
N ASP A 130 6.08 1.56 3.10
CA ASP A 130 6.04 0.64 1.96
C ASP A 130 4.64 0.06 1.78
N ILE A 131 4.04 0.30 0.63
CA ILE A 131 2.72 -0.22 0.25
C ILE A 131 2.88 -1.08 -1.01
N THR A 132 2.53 -2.35 -0.91
CA THR A 132 2.65 -3.30 -2.02
C THR A 132 1.37 -4.10 -2.21
N LEU A 133 0.80 -4.04 -3.40
CA LEU A 133 -0.28 -4.91 -3.84
C LEU A 133 0.28 -5.92 -4.85
N ASN A 134 0.37 -7.18 -4.44
CA ASN A 134 0.88 -8.28 -5.25
C ASN A 134 -0.20 -8.91 -6.15
N ASN A 135 0.21 -9.88 -6.96
CA ASN A 135 -0.72 -10.68 -7.78
C ASN A 135 -1.43 -11.77 -6.98
N GLY A 136 -1.04 -11.97 -5.73
CA GLY A 136 -1.55 -13.05 -4.88
C GLY A 136 -1.12 -14.45 -5.34
N SER A 137 -1.54 -15.45 -4.56
CA SER A 137 -1.37 -16.85 -4.93
C SER A 137 -2.52 -17.68 -4.37
N GLY A 138 -2.89 -18.74 -5.09
CA GLY A 138 -3.96 -19.66 -4.69
C GLY A 138 -5.26 -19.42 -5.41
N VAL A 139 -6.36 -19.87 -4.81
CA VAL A 139 -7.67 -20.08 -5.43
C VAL A 139 -8.16 -18.81 -6.11
N THR A 140 -8.08 -18.82 -7.45
CA THR A 140 -8.68 -17.83 -8.35
C THR A 140 -8.43 -16.37 -7.99
N ASN A 141 -7.20 -15.94 -8.09
CA ASN A 141 -6.89 -14.52 -8.21
C ASN A 141 -7.12 -14.10 -9.68
N ALA A 142 -8.39 -14.02 -10.08
CA ALA A 142 -8.74 -13.82 -11.48
C ALA A 142 -8.54 -12.36 -11.95
N SER A 143 -8.41 -11.42 -11.02
CA SER A 143 -8.14 -10.01 -11.28
C SER A 143 -7.37 -9.40 -10.11
N MET A 144 -6.58 -8.38 -10.40
CA MET A 144 -5.88 -7.60 -9.38
C MET A 144 -6.84 -6.55 -8.82
N GLY A 145 -6.73 -6.25 -7.54
CA GLY A 145 -7.49 -5.24 -6.84
C GLY A 145 -6.91 -3.84 -6.97
N ASN A 146 -7.36 -2.96 -6.12
CA ASN A 146 -6.98 -1.56 -6.10
C ASN A 146 -6.26 -1.17 -4.80
N ILE A 147 -5.51 -0.09 -4.88
CA ILE A 147 -5.04 0.64 -3.70
C ILE A 147 -5.87 1.91 -3.58
N GLU A 148 -6.54 2.10 -2.44
CA GLU A 148 -7.30 3.31 -2.12
C GLU A 148 -6.72 3.96 -0.88
N LEU A 149 -6.26 5.21 -1.01
CA LEU A 149 -5.58 5.96 0.05
C LEU A 149 -6.18 7.36 0.16
N ALA A 150 -6.13 7.96 1.35
CA ALA A 150 -6.49 9.36 1.54
C ALA A 150 -5.27 10.22 1.87
N THR A 151 -4.73 10.12 3.08
CA THR A 151 -3.60 10.95 3.49
C THR A 151 -2.38 10.09 3.80
N ILE A 152 -1.26 10.40 3.16
CA ILE A 152 0.03 9.76 3.43
C ILE A 152 1.02 10.82 3.90
N THR A 153 1.77 10.47 4.95
CA THR A 153 2.89 11.27 5.47
C THR A 153 4.06 10.34 5.74
N ALA A 154 5.10 10.42 4.92
CA ALA A 154 6.30 9.62 5.11
C ALA A 154 7.55 10.37 4.65
N THR A 155 8.71 10.10 5.28
CA THR A 155 9.99 10.68 4.85
C THR A 155 10.52 9.95 3.61
N THR A 156 10.34 8.62 3.58
CA THR A 156 10.67 7.74 2.46
C THR A 156 9.58 6.69 2.30
N GLY A 157 9.57 6.00 1.17
CA GLY A 157 8.64 4.89 0.98
C GLY A 157 8.52 4.43 -0.46
N THR A 158 7.78 3.36 -0.65
CA THR A 158 7.46 2.81 -1.96
C THR A 158 5.95 2.55 -2.08
N LEU A 159 5.41 2.76 -3.26
CA LEU A 159 4.05 2.41 -3.62
C LEU A 159 4.09 1.55 -4.88
N GLN A 160 3.77 0.28 -4.74
CA GLN A 160 3.86 -0.71 -5.81
C GLN A 160 2.55 -1.47 -5.99
N SER A 161 2.17 -1.68 -7.22
CA SER A 161 1.10 -2.61 -7.55
C SER A 161 1.40 -3.27 -8.89
N ALA A 162 1.14 -4.56 -8.95
CA ALA A 162 1.16 -5.31 -10.19
C ALA A 162 0.05 -4.87 -11.16
N ASN A 163 -0.92 -4.08 -10.70
CA ASN A 163 -2.07 -3.57 -11.44
C ASN A 163 -1.91 -2.11 -11.90
N PHE A 164 -0.85 -1.44 -11.56
CA PHE A 164 -0.66 -0.07 -12.03
C PHE A 164 -0.49 -0.05 -13.54
N SER A 165 -1.35 0.68 -14.19
CA SER A 165 -1.18 0.99 -15.60
C SER A 165 -1.51 2.45 -15.88
N ALA A 166 -0.66 3.08 -16.67
CA ALA A 166 -0.83 4.46 -17.09
C ALA A 166 -1.29 4.52 -18.55
N SER A 167 -2.25 5.37 -18.86
CA SER A 167 -2.79 5.50 -20.20
C SER A 167 -3.34 6.89 -20.49
N GLY A 168 -3.52 7.20 -21.77
CA GLY A 168 -4.18 8.44 -22.21
C GLY A 168 -3.31 9.70 -22.11
N ALA A 169 -2.05 9.60 -21.70
CA ALA A 169 -1.14 10.73 -21.79
C ALA A 169 -0.84 11.09 -23.23
N GLY A 170 -0.70 12.36 -23.50
CA GLY A 170 -0.34 12.89 -24.82
C GLY A 170 0.72 13.98 -24.72
N VAL A 171 1.47 14.15 -25.79
CA VAL A 171 2.45 15.22 -25.94
C VAL A 171 2.08 16.14 -27.09
N SER A 172 2.44 17.41 -26.95
CA SER A 172 2.25 18.41 -28.02
C SER A 172 3.26 18.20 -29.14
N ASP A 173 2.84 18.57 -30.35
CA ASP A 173 3.77 18.75 -31.44
C ASP A 173 4.85 19.79 -31.09
N LYS A 174 6.05 19.58 -31.57
CA LYS A 174 7.20 20.42 -31.27
C LYS A 174 7.94 20.82 -32.55
N THR A 175 8.27 22.08 -32.65
CA THR A 175 9.23 22.53 -33.67
C THR A 175 10.62 21.99 -33.32
N TYR A 176 11.37 21.56 -34.32
CA TYR A 176 12.71 21.03 -34.13
C TYR A 176 13.63 22.07 -33.45
N ASP A 177 14.24 21.66 -32.37
CA ASP A 177 15.13 22.45 -31.53
C ASP A 177 16.40 21.67 -31.10
N GLY A 178 16.61 20.49 -31.65
CA GLY A 178 17.78 19.65 -31.39
C GLY A 178 17.77 18.89 -30.07
N ASN A 179 16.67 18.92 -29.30
CA ASN A 179 16.54 18.14 -28.04
C ASN A 179 15.34 17.22 -28.04
N THR A 180 15.26 16.33 -27.05
CA THR A 180 14.20 15.34 -26.92
C THR A 180 13.09 15.76 -25.93
N SER A 181 13.21 16.89 -25.24
CA SER A 181 12.18 17.31 -24.29
C SER A 181 10.83 17.46 -24.99
N ALA A 182 9.76 16.99 -24.35
CA ALA A 182 8.39 17.08 -24.85
C ALA A 182 7.51 17.81 -23.82
N THR A 183 6.48 18.49 -24.33
CA THR A 183 5.47 19.12 -23.47
C THR A 183 4.28 18.20 -23.37
N VAL A 184 3.91 17.80 -22.16
CA VAL A 184 2.70 17.02 -21.91
C VAL A 184 1.49 17.87 -22.21
N SER A 185 0.64 17.43 -23.12
CA SER A 185 -0.61 18.10 -23.51
C SER A 185 -1.83 17.50 -22.80
N THR A 186 -1.74 16.23 -22.41
CA THR A 186 -2.76 15.50 -21.68
C THR A 186 -2.08 14.62 -20.64
N THR A 187 -2.42 14.77 -19.37
CA THR A 187 -1.76 14.07 -18.26
C THR A 187 -2.07 12.57 -18.22
N GLY A 188 -3.15 12.13 -18.87
CA GLY A 188 -3.56 10.74 -18.80
C GLY A 188 -4.09 10.35 -17.42
N SER A 189 -4.18 9.04 -17.16
CA SER A 189 -4.65 8.48 -15.90
C SER A 189 -3.81 7.27 -15.49
N VAL A 190 -3.74 7.03 -14.19
CA VAL A 190 -3.18 5.80 -13.60
C VAL A 190 -4.35 4.98 -13.07
N SER A 191 -4.45 3.72 -13.48
CA SER A 191 -5.42 2.76 -12.95
C SER A 191 -4.79 1.88 -11.87
N GLY A 192 -5.63 1.32 -10.99
CA GLY A 192 -5.19 0.50 -9.86
C GLY A 192 -4.87 1.31 -8.60
N LEU A 193 -4.94 2.66 -8.67
CA LEU A 193 -4.73 3.57 -7.54
C LEU A 193 -5.85 4.61 -7.49
N THR A 194 -6.49 4.74 -6.34
CA THR A 194 -7.43 5.81 -6.03
C THR A 194 -6.90 6.62 -4.84
N LEU A 195 -6.74 7.92 -5.02
CA LEU A 195 -6.34 8.84 -3.95
C LEU A 195 -7.51 9.76 -3.67
N VAL A 196 -8.03 9.68 -2.44
CA VAL A 196 -9.22 10.41 -2.03
C VAL A 196 -8.83 11.72 -1.34
N GLY A 197 -9.50 12.82 -1.72
CA GLY A 197 -9.29 14.12 -1.07
C GLY A 197 -8.06 14.89 -1.53
N SER A 198 -7.30 14.39 -2.50
CA SER A 198 -6.22 15.13 -3.15
C SER A 198 -6.39 15.10 -4.67
N ASP A 199 -6.26 16.25 -5.30
CA ASP A 199 -6.01 16.29 -6.74
C ASP A 199 -4.61 15.72 -6.96
N LEU A 200 -4.56 14.49 -7.42
CA LEU A 200 -3.32 13.86 -7.84
C LEU A 200 -2.79 14.65 -9.05
N SER A 201 -2.04 15.68 -8.79
CA SER A 201 -1.25 16.28 -9.85
C SER A 201 -0.08 15.34 -10.13
N VAL A 202 -0.34 14.31 -10.93
CA VAL A 202 0.72 13.47 -11.47
C VAL A 202 1.63 14.39 -12.29
N VAL A 203 2.80 14.71 -11.77
CA VAL A 203 3.79 15.50 -12.52
C VAL A 203 4.36 14.58 -13.57
N ASN A 204 3.85 14.71 -14.79
CA ASN A 204 4.34 13.95 -15.91
C ASN A 204 5.49 14.73 -16.57
N THR A 205 6.63 14.09 -16.72
CA THR A 205 7.67 14.52 -17.66
C THR A 205 7.57 13.70 -18.93
N ALA A 206 7.93 14.28 -20.05
CA ALA A 206 7.88 13.59 -21.33
C ALA A 206 9.12 13.84 -22.16
N SER A 207 9.50 12.84 -22.94
CA SER A 207 10.61 12.95 -23.89
C SER A 207 10.32 12.18 -25.17
N PHE A 208 10.68 12.77 -26.30
CA PHE A 208 10.70 12.05 -27.57
C PHE A 208 11.85 11.06 -27.61
N THR A 209 11.65 9.93 -28.28
CA THR A 209 12.66 8.87 -28.39
C THR A 209 13.89 9.30 -29.19
N SER A 210 13.80 10.36 -29.99
CA SER A 210 14.95 10.96 -30.69
C SER A 210 14.73 12.43 -31.01
N ALA A 211 15.84 13.21 -31.08
CA ALA A 211 15.85 14.61 -31.46
C ALA A 211 15.82 14.86 -33.00
N THR A 212 15.72 13.81 -33.82
CA THR A 212 15.68 14.00 -35.28
C THR A 212 14.31 14.46 -35.76
N VAL A 213 14.28 15.21 -36.88
CA VAL A 213 13.00 15.61 -37.53
C VAL A 213 12.24 14.38 -38.00
N GLY A 214 10.91 14.38 -37.81
CA GLY A 214 10.02 13.30 -38.28
C GLY A 214 8.58 13.57 -37.84
N SER A 215 7.64 12.91 -38.49
CA SER A 215 6.23 12.87 -38.07
C SER A 215 5.94 11.60 -37.29
N ALA A 216 4.92 11.64 -36.42
CA ALA A 216 4.46 10.51 -35.59
C ALA A 216 5.59 9.83 -34.80
N LYS A 217 6.35 10.63 -34.04
CA LYS A 217 7.42 10.12 -33.19
C LYS A 217 6.87 9.60 -31.89
N ASP A 218 7.42 8.48 -31.45
CA ASP A 218 7.14 7.93 -30.13
C ASP A 218 7.69 8.90 -29.06
N ALA A 219 6.92 9.03 -27.99
CA ALA A 219 7.30 9.75 -26.77
C ALA A 219 7.10 8.86 -25.56
N THR A 220 8.02 8.93 -24.61
CA THR A 220 7.87 8.35 -23.29
C THR A 220 7.30 9.42 -22.37
N VAL A 221 6.29 9.06 -21.58
CA VAL A 221 5.74 9.90 -20.51
C VAL A 221 6.02 9.20 -19.18
N ASP A 222 6.72 9.88 -18.30
CA ASP A 222 7.02 9.37 -16.96
C ASP A 222 6.03 9.97 -15.95
N TYR A 223 5.41 9.13 -15.15
CA TYR A 223 4.49 9.51 -14.09
C TYR A 223 5.25 9.57 -12.77
N ASP A 224 5.29 10.73 -12.14
CA ASP A 224 5.96 10.94 -10.87
C ASP A 224 4.92 11.13 -9.76
N LEU A 225 4.84 10.16 -8.85
CA LEU A 225 3.98 10.18 -7.67
C LEU A 225 4.72 10.68 -6.41
N SER A 226 5.99 11.07 -6.52
CA SER A 226 6.82 11.48 -5.38
C SER A 226 6.27 12.72 -4.68
N GLY A 227 5.61 13.63 -5.41
CA GLY A 227 4.93 14.78 -4.84
C GLY A 227 3.79 14.42 -3.88
N TYR A 228 3.20 13.24 -4.03
CA TYR A 228 2.18 12.74 -3.13
C TYR A 228 2.78 12.21 -1.81
N LEU A 229 3.93 11.56 -1.89
CA LEU A 229 4.63 11.04 -0.72
C LEU A 229 5.38 12.15 0.05
N SER A 230 5.77 13.24 -0.63
CA SER A 230 6.60 14.31 -0.06
C SER A 230 5.83 15.54 0.44
N SER A 231 4.51 15.59 0.33
CA SER A 231 3.73 16.78 0.71
C SER A 231 3.60 17.00 2.22
N ALA A 232 4.44 16.34 3.01
CA ALA A 232 4.43 16.36 4.46
C ALA A 232 5.77 16.75 5.09
N MET A 233 6.49 17.68 4.47
CA MET A 233 7.58 18.38 5.15
C MET A 233 7.22 19.81 5.43
#